data_1c88472de1968f6ae52da32023ad0027
#
_entry.id   1c88472de1968f6ae52da32023ad0027
#
_cell.length_a   1.000
_cell.length_b   1.000
_cell.length_c   1.000
_cell.angle_alpha   90.00
_cell.angle_beta   90.00
_cell.angle_gamma   90.00
#
_symmetry.space_group_name_H-M   'P 1'
#
loop_
_entity.id
_entity.type
_entity.pdbx_description
1 polymer ?
#
loop_
_entity_poly.entity_id
_entity_poly.type
_entity_poly.pdbx_seq_one_letter_code
_entity_poly.pdbx_strand_id
1 'polypeptide(L)' 'MDKQILAVIAVDPTTVGGGAPIFYARDKDELAEIALLISRIFGAAAHDLNNDVMIIVKH' A
#
# COMPACT_ATOMS: atom_id res chain seq x y z
N MET A 1 13.72 14.49 4.58
CA MET A 1 13.29 13.71 5.39
C MET A 1 11.84 13.46 5.41
N ASP A 2 11.11 14.03 4.65
CA ASP A 2 9.70 13.90 4.83
C ASP A 2 9.17 12.76 3.98
N LYS A 3 9.15 11.58 4.59
CA LYS A 3 8.52 10.44 3.98
C LYS A 3 7.02 10.56 4.17
N GLN A 4 6.28 10.36 3.10
CA GLN A 4 4.84 10.49 3.15
C GLN A 4 4.18 9.23 2.64
N ILE A 5 3.22 8.71 3.41
CA ILE A 5 2.43 7.57 2.99
C ILE A 5 1.35 8.08 2.05
N LEU A 6 1.40 7.62 0.81
CA LEU A 6 0.45 8.06 -0.22
C LEU A 6 -0.77 7.15 -0.30
N ALA A 7 -0.60 5.87 0.01
CA ALA A 7 -1.69 4.89 -0.05
C ALA A 7 -1.33 3.67 0.77
N VAL A 8 -2.35 2.94 1.17
CA VAL A 8 -2.23 1.68 1.89
C VAL A 8 -3.04 0.63 1.13
N ILE A 9 -2.48 -0.56 0.94
CA ILE A 9 -3.18 -1.66 0.31
C ILE A 9 -3.21 -2.83 1.31
N ALA A 10 -4.38 -3.37 1.58
CA ALA A 10 -4.55 -4.41 2.58
C ALA A 10 -5.46 -5.52 2.08
N VAL A 11 -5.17 -6.75 2.51
CA VAL A 11 -6.07 -7.88 2.27
C VAL A 11 -7.21 -7.83 3.30
N ASP A 12 -6.87 -7.58 4.57
CA ASP A 12 -7.88 -7.48 5.62
C ASP A 12 -8.05 -6.01 6.01
N PRO A 13 -9.22 -5.40 5.73
CA PRO A 13 -9.42 -3.98 6.03
C PRO A 13 -9.42 -3.66 7.51
N THR A 14 -9.57 -4.65 8.39
CA THR A 14 -9.57 -4.39 9.83
C THR A 14 -8.18 -4.13 10.38
N THR A 15 -7.12 -4.40 9.60
CA THR A 15 -5.75 -4.24 10.07
C THR A 15 -5.20 -2.83 9.85
N VAL A 16 -5.93 -1.97 9.16
CA VAL A 16 -5.44 -0.64 8.79
C VAL A 16 -6.48 0.42 9.05
N GLY A 17 -6.01 1.65 9.24
CA GLY A 17 -6.87 2.80 9.42
C GLY A 17 -6.06 4.07 9.24
N GLY A 18 -6.71 5.21 9.36
CA GLY A 18 -6.03 6.50 9.28
C GLY A 18 -6.48 7.34 8.10
N GLY A 19 -5.73 8.39 7.79
CA GLY A 19 -6.11 9.38 6.79
C GLY A 19 -5.63 9.14 5.39
N ALA A 20 -4.82 8.11 5.13
CA ALA A 20 -4.35 7.81 3.79
C ALA A 20 -5.40 6.99 3.03
N PRO A 21 -5.46 7.11 1.69
CA PRO A 21 -6.32 6.25 0.90
C PRO A 21 -5.99 4.78 1.12
N ILE A 22 -7.01 3.96 1.31
CA ILE A 22 -6.86 2.54 1.58
C ILE A 22 -7.49 1.75 0.44
N PHE A 23 -6.72 0.83 -0.14
CA PHE A 23 -7.17 -0.05 -1.20
C PHE A 23 -7.22 -1.47 -0.67
N TYR A 24 -8.15 -2.27 -1.18
CA TYR A 24 -8.33 -3.64 -0.71
C TYR A 24 -7.96 -4.63 -1.79
N ALA A 25 -7.27 -5.69 -1.40
CA ALA A 25 -6.89 -6.77 -2.28
C ALA A 25 -7.55 -8.07 -1.79
N ARG A 26 -7.82 -9.00 -2.71
CA ARG A 26 -8.45 -10.26 -2.37
C ARG A 26 -7.47 -11.23 -1.72
N ASP A 27 -6.23 -11.18 -2.13
CA ASP A 27 -5.19 -12.10 -1.68
C ASP A 27 -3.81 -11.43 -1.85
N LYS A 28 -2.77 -12.18 -1.50
CA LYS A 28 -1.41 -11.66 -1.56
C LYS A 28 -0.95 -11.35 -2.97
N ASP A 29 -1.38 -12.12 -3.95
CA ASP A 29 -0.99 -11.88 -5.33
C ASP A 29 -1.58 -10.58 -5.84
N GLU A 30 -2.84 -10.33 -5.55
CA GLU A 30 -3.47 -9.07 -5.93
C GLU A 30 -2.88 -7.90 -5.15
N LEU A 31 -2.55 -8.12 -3.88
CA LEU A 31 -1.91 -7.11 -3.04
C LEU A 31 -0.62 -6.60 -3.71
N ALA A 32 0.24 -7.50 -4.14
CA ALA A 32 1.49 -7.15 -4.78
C ALA A 32 1.26 -6.45 -6.11
N GLU A 33 0.27 -6.90 -6.88
CA GLU A 33 -0.04 -6.33 -8.18
C GLU A 33 -0.57 -4.91 -8.05
N ILE A 34 -1.50 -4.68 -7.14
CA ILE A 34 -2.07 -3.35 -6.93
C ILE A 34 -0.99 -2.40 -6.41
N ALA A 35 -0.16 -2.86 -5.47
CA ALA A 35 0.91 -2.04 -4.92
C ALA A 35 1.89 -1.61 -6.02
N LEU A 36 2.24 -2.52 -6.92
CA LEU A 36 3.14 -2.20 -8.01
C LEU A 36 2.54 -1.15 -8.94
N LEU A 37 1.27 -1.31 -9.29
CA LEU A 37 0.59 -0.37 -10.18
C LEU A 37 0.51 1.03 -9.55
N ILE A 38 0.12 1.11 -8.29
CA ILE A 38 0.00 2.38 -7.59
C ILE A 38 1.35 3.05 -7.43
N SER A 39 2.40 2.27 -7.11
CA SER A 39 3.74 2.82 -6.97
C SER A 39 4.22 3.46 -8.27
N ARG A 40 3.89 2.86 -9.40
CA ARG A 40 4.26 3.42 -10.71
C ARG A 40 3.49 4.69 -11.00
N ILE A 41 2.20 4.73 -10.67
CA ILE A 41 1.38 5.91 -10.91
C ILE A 41 1.92 7.12 -10.15
N PHE A 42 2.32 6.91 -8.89
CA PHE A 42 2.84 8.00 -8.07
C PHE A 42 4.34 8.23 -8.22
N GLY A 43 5.05 7.32 -8.87
CA GLY A 43 6.50 7.39 -8.90
C GLY A 43 7.08 7.24 -7.50
N ALA A 44 6.49 6.35 -6.71
CA ALA A 44 6.85 6.14 -5.30
C ALA A 44 7.24 4.69 -5.06
N ALA A 45 7.68 4.39 -3.84
CA ALA A 45 8.13 3.05 -3.48
C ALA A 45 7.04 2.28 -2.74
N ALA A 46 6.91 0.99 -3.05
CA ALA A 46 6.02 0.10 -2.33
C ALA A 46 6.81 -0.66 -1.28
N HIS A 47 6.29 -0.72 -0.06
CA HIS A 47 6.92 -1.41 1.05
C HIS A 47 5.98 -2.47 1.61
N ASP A 48 6.49 -3.71 1.69
CA ASP A 48 5.74 -4.83 2.23
C ASP A 48 5.94 -4.88 3.74
N LEU A 49 4.85 -4.83 4.50
CA LEU A 49 4.92 -4.88 5.96
C LEU A 49 4.87 -6.30 6.52
N ASN A 50 4.81 -7.32 5.64
CA ASN A 50 4.80 -8.74 6.01
C ASN A 50 3.59 -9.19 6.82
N ASN A 51 2.50 -8.44 6.76
CA ASN A 51 1.25 -8.80 7.42
C ASN A 51 0.06 -8.62 6.49
N ASP A 52 0.28 -8.92 5.20
CA ASP A 52 -0.72 -8.76 4.14
C ASP A 52 -1.14 -7.31 3.96
N VAL A 53 -0.21 -6.39 4.25
CA VAL A 53 -0.39 -4.95 4.03
C VAL A 53 0.84 -4.41 3.31
N MET A 54 0.62 -3.58 2.31
CA MET A 54 1.69 -2.82 1.66
C MET A 54 1.37 -1.35 1.73
N ILE A 55 2.41 -0.53 1.85
CA ILE A 55 2.25 0.92 1.84
C ILE A 55 3.03 1.52 0.69
N ILE A 56 2.50 2.60 0.15
CA ILE A 56 3.14 3.36 -0.91
C ILE A 56 3.69 4.63 -0.28
N VAL A 57 5.00 4.78 -0.34
CA VAL A 57 5.69 5.87 0.36
C VAL A 57 6.48 6.70 -0.63
N LYS A 58 6.31 8.00 -0.54
CA LYS A 58 7.12 8.94 -1.30
C LYS A 58 8.34 9.33 -0.46
N HIS A 59 9.49 9.18 -1.06
CA HIS A 59 10.77 9.51 -0.39
C HIS A 59 11.29 10.87 -0.80
#